data_51d3a927e30d948f92aa508dc91e3752
#
_entry.id   51d3a927e30d948f92aa508dc91e3752
#
_cell.length_a   1.000
_cell.length_b   1.000
_cell.length_c   1.000
_cell.angle_alpha   90.00
_cell.angle_beta   90.00
_cell.angle_gamma   90.00
#
_symmetry.space_group_name_H-M   'P 1'
#
loop_
_entity.id
_entity.type
_entity.pdbx_description
1 polymer ?
#
loop_
_entity_poly.entity_id
_entity_poly.type
_entity_poly.pdbx_seq_one_letter_code
_entity_poly.pdbx_strand_id
1 'polypeptide(L)'
;GIYAMAIVMYYTSQRNYMPGKEFGTARFENPKQVNKILADKDENFNRILSQNVKMSLDFRRLKLNGNILICGGSGAGKTFYEVKPNLMQMPHNCSFICTDPKGEILRSCGQMLKNNGYNVKVINLLEMDKSDCYNPFSYIREETDVVKLITNLISNTTPKGSTPSDPFWE
;
A
#
# COMPACT_ATOMS: atom_id res chain seq x y z
N GLY A 1 -53.79 -1.53 26.53
CA GLY A 1 -52.60 -2.36 26.38
C GLY A 1 -52.41 -2.90 24.98
N ILE A 2 -53.32 -3.74 24.47
CA ILE A 2 -53.16 -4.51 23.20
C ILE A 2 -53.07 -3.60 21.97
N TYR A 3 -53.85 -2.51 21.94
CA TYR A 3 -53.84 -1.57 20.81
C TYR A 3 -52.48 -0.82 20.66
N ALA A 4 -51.89 -0.41 21.80
CA ALA A 4 -50.58 0.23 21.80
C ALA A 4 -49.47 -0.73 21.33
N MET A 5 -49.58 -2.00 21.74
CA MET A 5 -48.63 -3.04 21.33
C MET A 5 -48.71 -3.36 19.82
N ALA A 6 -49.93 -3.38 19.27
CA ALA A 6 -50.16 -3.56 17.83
C ALA A 6 -49.61 -2.39 17.00
N ILE A 7 -49.74 -1.16 17.47
CA ILE A 7 -49.18 0.04 16.83
C ILE A 7 -47.63 0.00 16.84
N VAL A 8 -47.04 -0.33 17.98
CA VAL A 8 -45.59 -0.46 18.09
C VAL A 8 -45.08 -1.56 17.17
N MET A 9 -45.74 -2.73 17.15
CA MET A 9 -45.40 -3.83 16.25
C MET A 9 -45.51 -3.43 14.77
N TYR A 10 -46.54 -2.69 14.40
CA TYR A 10 -46.71 -2.18 13.03
C TYR A 10 -45.57 -1.24 12.62
N TYR A 11 -45.19 -0.29 13.42
CA TYR A 11 -44.14 0.66 13.13
C TYR A 11 -42.72 0.01 13.15
N THR A 12 -42.48 -0.95 14.03
CA THR A 12 -41.20 -1.67 14.10
C THR A 12 -41.06 -2.74 13.03
N SER A 13 -42.14 -3.29 12.49
CA SER A 13 -42.13 -4.26 11.41
C SER A 13 -42.02 -3.63 10.02
N GLN A 14 -42.18 -2.33 9.89
CA GLN A 14 -41.99 -1.65 8.60
C GLN A 14 -40.54 -1.72 8.20
N ARG A 15 -40.25 -2.58 7.23
CA ARG A 15 -38.95 -2.62 6.56
C ARG A 15 -38.80 -1.32 5.76
N ASN A 16 -37.71 -0.62 6.00
CA ASN A 16 -37.40 0.62 5.30
C ASN A 16 -36.94 0.28 3.86
N TYR A 17 -37.92 -0.01 3.00
CA TYR A 17 -37.65 -0.20 1.57
C TYR A 17 -37.23 1.14 0.99
N MET A 18 -36.07 1.17 0.33
CA MET A 18 -35.58 2.34 -0.40
C MET A 18 -35.88 2.15 -1.89
N PRO A 19 -37.09 2.45 -2.37
CA PRO A 19 -37.47 2.24 -3.77
C PRO A 19 -36.53 3.04 -4.69
N GLY A 20 -35.98 2.40 -5.73
CA GLY A 20 -35.00 3.01 -6.65
C GLY A 20 -33.57 3.09 -6.11
N LYS A 21 -33.28 2.45 -4.97
CA LYS A 21 -31.94 2.39 -4.36
C LYS A 21 -31.56 0.95 -3.98
N GLU A 22 -32.12 -0.01 -4.67
CA GLU A 22 -31.95 -1.46 -4.42
C GLU A 22 -30.47 -1.89 -4.52
N PHE A 23 -29.71 -1.18 -5.35
CA PHE A 23 -28.28 -1.42 -5.55
C PHE A 23 -27.37 -0.48 -4.73
N GLY A 24 -27.94 0.26 -3.78
CA GLY A 24 -27.24 1.20 -2.92
C GLY A 24 -27.35 2.65 -3.38
N THR A 25 -26.72 3.54 -2.59
CA THR A 25 -26.75 5.00 -2.84
C THR A 25 -25.41 5.53 -3.34
N ALA A 26 -24.45 4.65 -3.64
CA ALA A 26 -23.14 5.04 -4.13
C ALA A 26 -23.26 5.74 -5.49
N ARG A 27 -22.56 6.85 -5.64
CA ARG A 27 -22.50 7.63 -6.89
C ARG A 27 -21.10 8.21 -7.05
N PHE A 28 -20.73 8.54 -8.27
CA PHE A 28 -19.54 9.33 -8.54
C PHE A 28 -19.72 10.75 -8.01
N GLU A 29 -18.75 11.21 -7.26
CA GLU A 29 -18.76 12.56 -6.71
C GLU A 29 -17.83 13.48 -7.53
N ASN A 30 -18.02 14.79 -7.39
CA ASN A 30 -17.18 15.77 -8.07
C ASN A 30 -15.75 15.71 -7.53
N PRO A 31 -14.70 15.60 -8.37
CA PRO A 31 -13.30 15.54 -7.94
C PRO A 31 -12.89 16.68 -6.99
N LYS A 32 -13.44 17.88 -7.16
CA LYS A 32 -13.16 19.01 -6.25
C LYS A 32 -13.67 18.76 -4.83
N GLN A 33 -14.82 18.09 -4.69
CA GLN A 33 -15.37 17.76 -3.36
C GLN A 33 -14.58 16.60 -2.75
N VAL A 34 -14.23 15.60 -3.54
CA VAL A 34 -13.37 14.48 -3.12
C VAL A 34 -12.03 15.00 -2.59
N ASN A 35 -11.37 15.90 -3.32
CA ASN A 35 -10.09 16.46 -2.92
C ASN A 35 -10.17 17.29 -1.62
N LYS A 36 -11.28 17.98 -1.34
CA LYS A 36 -11.46 18.68 -0.05
C LYS A 36 -11.37 17.72 1.15
N ILE A 37 -11.74 16.48 0.96
CA ILE A 37 -11.73 15.44 2.01
C ILE A 37 -10.41 14.70 2.02
N LEU A 38 -9.94 14.27 0.84
CA LEU A 38 -8.81 13.34 0.71
C LEU A 38 -7.47 14.04 0.59
N ALA A 39 -7.38 15.17 -0.12
CA ALA A 39 -6.10 15.80 -0.39
C ALA A 39 -5.51 16.51 0.84
N ASP A 40 -4.19 16.58 0.87
CA ASP A 40 -3.47 17.43 1.80
C ASP A 40 -3.37 18.87 1.28
N LYS A 41 -3.16 19.82 2.21
CA LYS A 41 -2.90 21.22 1.87
C LYS A 41 -1.54 21.41 1.21
N ASP A 42 -0.56 20.60 1.61
CA ASP A 42 0.73 20.53 0.93
C ASP A 42 0.57 19.65 -0.32
N GLU A 43 0.74 20.25 -1.47
CA GLU A 43 0.58 19.56 -2.75
C GLU A 43 1.55 18.38 -2.91
N ASN A 44 2.76 18.49 -2.35
CA ASN A 44 3.77 17.44 -2.44
C ASN A 44 3.48 16.26 -1.50
N PHE A 45 2.67 16.47 -0.46
CA PHE A 45 2.30 15.42 0.50
C PHE A 45 1.04 14.66 0.09
N ASN A 46 0.86 14.47 -1.21
CA ASN A 46 -0.28 13.79 -1.79
C ASN A 46 0.16 12.66 -2.72
N ARG A 47 -0.61 11.60 -2.73
CA ARG A 47 -0.57 10.56 -3.75
C ARG A 47 -1.54 10.90 -4.87
N ILE A 48 -1.10 10.81 -6.10
CA ILE A 48 -1.93 10.98 -7.30
C ILE A 48 -2.73 9.69 -7.49
N LEU A 49 -4.05 9.78 -7.49
CA LEU A 49 -4.95 8.66 -7.79
C LEU A 49 -5.48 8.73 -9.23
N SER A 50 -5.59 9.93 -9.76
CA SER A 50 -5.97 10.20 -11.14
C SER A 50 -5.58 11.64 -11.51
N GLN A 51 -5.79 12.03 -12.74
CA GLN A 51 -5.51 13.40 -13.22
C GLN A 51 -6.13 14.48 -12.30
N ASN A 52 -7.29 14.23 -11.71
CA ASN A 52 -8.04 15.21 -10.95
C ASN A 52 -8.25 14.86 -9.48
N VAL A 53 -7.74 13.71 -9.00
CA VAL A 53 -7.95 13.24 -7.63
C VAL A 53 -6.62 12.91 -6.99
N LYS A 54 -6.41 13.50 -5.81
CA LYS A 54 -5.24 13.30 -4.97
C LYS A 54 -5.67 12.78 -3.59
N MET A 55 -4.78 12.08 -2.92
CA MET A 55 -5.00 11.57 -1.57
C MET A 55 -3.78 11.85 -0.71
N SER A 56 -3.97 12.44 0.46
CA SER A 56 -2.91 12.70 1.43
C SER A 56 -2.16 11.44 1.80
N LEU A 57 -0.86 11.55 2.00
CA LEU A 57 -0.02 10.50 2.57
C LEU A 57 -0.19 10.35 4.09
N ASP A 58 -0.90 11.28 4.76
CA ASP A 58 -1.27 11.16 6.17
C ASP A 58 -2.54 10.32 6.34
N PHE A 59 -2.36 9.00 6.30
CA PHE A 59 -3.46 8.05 6.49
C PHE A 59 -4.07 8.09 7.89
N ARG A 60 -3.33 8.59 8.90
CA ARG A 60 -3.86 8.75 10.27
C ARG A 60 -4.90 9.87 10.31
N ARG A 61 -4.63 10.98 9.63
CA ARG A 61 -5.59 12.09 9.48
C ARG A 61 -6.83 11.65 8.72
N LEU A 62 -6.64 10.91 7.63
CA LEU A 62 -7.74 10.45 6.80
C LEU A 62 -8.56 9.34 7.47
N LYS A 63 -7.99 8.58 8.41
CA LYS A 63 -8.57 7.36 8.99
C LYS A 63 -8.95 6.32 7.91
N LEU A 64 -8.22 6.32 6.82
CA LEU A 64 -8.42 5.43 5.68
C LEU A 64 -7.20 4.51 5.50
N ASN A 65 -7.44 3.36 4.89
CA ASN A 65 -6.37 2.49 4.45
C ASN A 65 -5.74 3.06 3.17
N GLY A 66 -4.40 3.13 3.15
CA GLY A 66 -3.63 3.61 2.00
C GLY A 66 -3.40 2.58 0.89
N ASN A 67 -3.95 1.37 1.00
CA ASN A 67 -3.80 0.35 -0.03
C ASN A 67 -4.63 0.71 -1.27
N ILE A 68 -4.00 0.60 -2.44
CA ILE A 68 -4.63 0.91 -3.72
C ILE A 68 -4.44 -0.27 -4.67
N LEU A 69 -5.53 -0.71 -5.28
CA LEU A 69 -5.51 -1.72 -6.32
C LEU A 69 -5.71 -1.03 -7.69
N ILE A 70 -4.72 -1.19 -8.57
CA ILE A 70 -4.76 -0.64 -9.92
C ILE A 70 -4.93 -1.78 -10.91
N CYS A 71 -6.10 -1.86 -11.54
CA CYS A 71 -6.43 -2.88 -12.51
C CYS A 71 -6.22 -2.36 -13.94
N GLY A 72 -5.58 -3.18 -14.77
CA GLY A 72 -5.39 -2.85 -16.18
C GLY A 72 -4.59 -3.94 -16.89
N GLY A 73 -4.85 -4.15 -18.16
CA GLY A 73 -4.13 -5.11 -19.00
C GLY A 73 -2.65 -4.74 -19.22
N SER A 74 -1.92 -5.57 -19.93
CA SER A 74 -0.57 -5.25 -20.38
C SER A 74 -0.64 -4.04 -21.33
N GLY A 75 0.31 -3.10 -21.19
CA GLY A 75 0.33 -1.88 -22.01
C GLY A 75 -0.67 -0.79 -21.60
N ALA A 76 -1.55 -1.02 -20.61
CA ALA A 76 -2.52 -0.02 -20.16
C ALA A 76 -1.91 1.23 -19.47
N GLY A 77 -0.58 1.31 -19.38
CA GLY A 77 0.12 2.47 -18.83
C GLY A 77 0.14 2.56 -17.30
N LYS A 78 -0.13 1.47 -16.57
CA LYS A 78 -0.12 1.48 -15.09
C LYS A 78 1.14 2.10 -14.51
N THR A 79 2.31 1.69 -15.00
CA THR A 79 3.60 2.24 -14.55
C THR A 79 3.75 3.70 -14.93
N PHE A 80 3.30 4.07 -16.13
CA PHE A 80 3.47 5.41 -16.67
C PHE A 80 2.55 6.44 -16.01
N TYR A 81 1.27 6.09 -15.81
CA TYR A 81 0.28 7.03 -15.29
C TYR A 81 0.17 7.05 -13.78
N GLU A 82 0.55 5.96 -13.11
CA GLU A 82 0.38 5.85 -11.65
C GLU A 82 1.72 5.80 -10.91
N VAL A 83 2.63 4.88 -11.29
CA VAL A 83 3.85 4.68 -10.50
C VAL A 83 4.84 5.82 -10.67
N LYS A 84 5.18 6.16 -11.92
CA LYS A 84 6.19 7.19 -12.20
C LYS A 84 5.80 8.57 -11.68
N PRO A 85 4.58 9.10 -11.90
CA PRO A 85 4.20 10.41 -11.37
C PRO A 85 4.24 10.47 -9.83
N ASN A 86 3.82 9.39 -9.17
CA ASN A 86 3.88 9.31 -7.71
C ASN A 86 5.31 9.27 -7.18
N LEU A 87 6.23 8.58 -7.85
CA LEU A 87 7.65 8.61 -7.50
C LEU A 87 8.29 9.98 -7.72
N MET A 88 7.90 10.66 -8.80
CA MET A 88 8.43 11.99 -9.14
C MET A 88 8.05 13.07 -8.12
N GLN A 89 6.89 12.98 -7.53
CA GLN A 89 6.42 13.96 -6.53
C GLN A 89 6.60 13.50 -5.08
N MET A 90 7.19 12.33 -4.83
CA MET A 90 7.34 11.80 -3.47
C MET A 90 8.15 12.77 -2.60
N PRO A 91 7.64 13.19 -1.42
CA PRO A 91 8.34 14.11 -0.54
C PRO A 91 9.54 13.43 0.13
N HIS A 92 10.60 14.18 0.35
CA HIS A 92 11.90 13.67 0.86
C HIS A 92 11.83 12.97 2.23
N ASN A 93 10.79 13.21 3.01
CA ASN A 93 10.58 12.57 4.30
C ASN A 93 9.82 11.23 4.22
N CYS A 94 9.52 10.75 3.02
CA CYS A 94 8.90 9.46 2.80
C CYS A 94 9.90 8.44 2.26
N SER A 95 10.03 7.30 2.94
CA SER A 95 10.74 6.14 2.40
C SER A 95 9.74 5.20 1.72
N PHE A 96 10.17 4.53 0.67
CA PHE A 96 9.33 3.58 -0.07
C PHE A 96 10.14 2.39 -0.59
N ILE A 97 9.45 1.31 -0.85
CA ILE A 97 10.00 0.11 -1.49
C ILE A 97 9.22 -0.09 -2.80
N CYS A 98 9.94 -0.39 -3.86
CA CYS A 98 9.37 -0.63 -5.18
C CYS A 98 9.87 -1.96 -5.74
N THR A 99 8.95 -2.82 -6.20
CA THR A 99 9.29 -4.02 -6.97
C THR A 99 9.30 -3.68 -8.45
N ASP A 100 10.43 -3.91 -9.12
CA ASP A 100 10.65 -3.55 -10.52
C ASP A 100 11.20 -4.75 -11.33
N PRO A 101 10.35 -5.72 -11.68
CA PRO A 101 10.78 -6.95 -12.34
C PRO A 101 11.51 -6.73 -13.69
N LYS A 102 11.26 -5.59 -14.33
CA LYS A 102 11.85 -5.24 -15.64
C LYS A 102 12.99 -4.22 -15.54
N GLY A 103 13.24 -3.66 -14.36
CA GLY A 103 14.21 -2.57 -14.16
C GLY A 103 13.80 -1.26 -14.84
N GLU A 104 12.54 -1.11 -15.27
CA GLU A 104 12.06 0.07 -16.01
C GLU A 104 11.94 1.29 -15.12
N ILE A 105 11.50 1.10 -13.88
CA ILE A 105 11.32 2.17 -12.91
C ILE A 105 12.69 2.71 -12.49
N LEU A 106 13.62 1.83 -12.16
CA LEU A 106 14.99 2.23 -11.81
C LEU A 106 15.66 3.00 -12.93
N ARG A 107 15.59 2.51 -14.19
CA ARG A 107 16.17 3.20 -15.34
C ARG A 107 15.56 4.58 -15.60
N SER A 108 14.24 4.73 -15.40
CA SER A 108 13.57 6.00 -15.71
C SER A 108 13.55 7.00 -14.55
N CYS A 109 13.50 6.53 -13.31
CA CYS A 109 13.33 7.41 -12.14
C CYS A 109 14.52 7.39 -11.18
N GLY A 110 15.41 6.39 -11.25
CA GLY A 110 16.47 6.19 -10.27
C GLY A 110 17.45 7.37 -10.16
N GLN A 111 17.88 7.94 -11.29
CA GLN A 111 18.78 9.10 -11.27
C GLN A 111 18.09 10.35 -10.72
N MET A 112 16.83 10.57 -11.06
CA MET A 112 16.02 11.68 -10.54
C MET A 112 15.87 11.56 -9.02
N LEU A 113 15.57 10.37 -8.50
CA LEU A 113 15.45 10.12 -7.07
C LEU A 113 16.78 10.41 -6.33
N LYS A 114 17.91 9.98 -6.90
CA LYS A 114 19.25 10.33 -6.35
C LYS A 114 19.47 11.84 -6.33
N ASN A 115 19.14 12.53 -7.40
CA ASN A 115 19.26 14.00 -7.49
C ASN A 115 18.37 14.71 -6.49
N ASN A 116 17.21 14.11 -6.17
CA ASN A 116 16.30 14.58 -5.14
C ASN A 116 16.72 14.19 -3.70
N GLY A 117 17.92 13.65 -3.50
CA GLY A 117 18.48 13.36 -2.19
C GLY A 117 18.08 11.99 -1.61
N TYR A 118 17.42 11.12 -2.37
CA TYR A 118 17.11 9.76 -1.92
C TYR A 118 18.36 8.87 -1.91
N ASN A 119 18.53 8.09 -0.87
CA ASN A 119 19.49 7.00 -0.85
C ASN A 119 18.87 5.77 -1.52
N VAL A 120 19.08 5.65 -2.84
CA VAL A 120 18.50 4.57 -3.64
C VAL A 120 19.37 3.32 -3.48
N LYS A 121 18.78 2.27 -2.93
CA LYS A 121 19.36 0.93 -2.79
C LYS A 121 18.68 -0.05 -3.74
N VAL A 122 19.43 -0.87 -4.41
CA VAL A 122 18.95 -1.82 -5.41
C VAL A 122 19.32 -3.23 -5.01
N ILE A 123 18.33 -4.07 -4.80
CA ILE A 123 18.52 -5.51 -4.62
C ILE A 123 18.22 -6.18 -5.98
N ASN A 124 19.28 -6.61 -6.68
CA ASN A 124 19.17 -7.25 -7.98
C ASN A 124 19.31 -8.77 -7.83
N LEU A 125 18.20 -9.48 -7.97
CA LEU A 125 18.18 -10.94 -7.85
C LEU A 125 18.55 -11.67 -9.15
N LEU A 126 18.60 -10.95 -10.28
CA LEU A 126 18.99 -11.52 -11.59
C LEU A 126 20.50 -11.45 -11.80
N GLU A 127 21.09 -10.29 -11.46
CA GLU A 127 22.53 -10.02 -11.59
C GLU A 127 23.05 -9.57 -10.22
N MET A 128 23.38 -10.53 -9.37
CA MET A 128 23.75 -10.26 -7.97
C MET A 128 25.04 -9.45 -7.83
N ASP A 129 25.91 -9.50 -8.82
CA ASP A 129 27.13 -8.68 -8.92
C ASP A 129 26.82 -7.17 -9.04
N LYS A 130 25.63 -6.83 -9.52
CA LYS A 130 25.12 -5.45 -9.63
C LYS A 130 24.18 -5.05 -8.49
N SER A 131 24.06 -5.89 -7.48
CA SER A 131 23.19 -5.64 -6.32
C SER A 131 23.93 -4.85 -5.24
N ASP A 132 23.21 -3.95 -4.56
CA ASP A 132 23.69 -3.42 -3.28
C ASP A 132 23.74 -4.53 -2.23
N CYS A 133 24.78 -4.50 -1.40
CA CYS A 133 24.93 -5.44 -0.30
C CYS A 133 24.04 -5.06 0.89
N TYR A 134 23.51 -6.08 1.54
CA TYR A 134 22.75 -5.94 2.78
C TYR A 134 23.40 -6.77 3.88
N ASN A 135 23.76 -6.12 4.98
CA ASN A 135 24.28 -6.79 6.16
C ASN A 135 23.21 -6.79 7.26
N PRO A 136 22.48 -7.90 7.48
CA PRO A 136 21.43 -7.97 8.48
C PRO A 136 21.95 -7.80 9.91
N PHE A 137 23.23 -8.17 10.17
CA PHE A 137 23.82 -8.05 11.50
C PHE A 137 23.97 -6.59 11.97
N SER A 138 24.04 -5.63 11.05
CA SER A 138 24.11 -4.19 11.38
C SER A 138 22.84 -3.66 12.02
N TYR A 139 21.73 -4.40 11.97
CA TYR A 139 20.42 -4.00 12.50
C TYR A 139 20.06 -4.69 13.82
N ILE A 140 20.94 -5.56 14.34
CA ILE A 140 20.74 -6.21 15.64
C ILE A 140 20.95 -5.16 16.73
N ARG A 141 19.93 -4.94 17.55
CA ARG A 141 19.94 -4.02 18.69
C ARG A 141 19.71 -4.75 20.01
N GLU A 142 18.95 -5.84 19.98
CA GLU A 142 18.54 -6.61 21.12
C GLU A 142 18.74 -8.12 20.86
N GLU A 143 18.82 -8.92 21.92
CA GLU A 143 18.93 -10.39 21.80
C GLU A 143 17.77 -11.01 21.01
N THR A 144 16.58 -10.43 21.16
CA THR A 144 15.38 -10.85 20.40
C THR A 144 15.54 -10.71 18.88
N ASP A 145 16.35 -9.76 18.41
CA ASP A 145 16.60 -9.58 16.99
C ASP A 145 17.48 -10.67 16.41
N VAL A 146 18.40 -11.21 17.23
CA VAL A 146 19.23 -12.38 16.86
C VAL A 146 18.33 -13.59 16.61
N VAL A 147 17.41 -13.86 17.54
CA VAL A 147 16.46 -14.98 17.40
C VAL A 147 15.58 -14.82 16.17
N LYS A 148 15.06 -13.62 15.91
CA LYS A 148 14.27 -13.32 14.70
C LYS A 148 15.09 -13.56 13.43
N LEU A 149 16.35 -13.12 13.39
CA LEU A 149 17.23 -13.30 12.25
C LEU A 149 17.50 -14.79 11.98
N ILE A 150 17.85 -15.54 13.01
CA ILE A 150 18.09 -16.99 12.91
C ILE A 150 16.82 -17.70 12.44
N THR A 151 15.68 -17.43 13.06
CA THR A 151 14.39 -18.03 12.68
C THR A 151 14.05 -17.75 11.22
N ASN A 152 14.28 -16.52 10.75
CA ASN A 152 14.06 -16.16 9.35
C ASN A 152 15.02 -16.89 8.40
N LEU A 153 16.28 -17.02 8.75
CA LEU A 153 17.26 -17.76 7.96
C LEU A 153 16.86 -19.24 7.85
N ILE A 154 16.57 -19.89 8.96
CA ILE A 154 16.18 -21.31 8.99
C ILE A 154 14.89 -21.51 8.18
N SER A 155 13.85 -20.73 8.44
CA SER A 155 12.54 -20.89 7.77
C SER A 155 12.60 -20.65 6.25
N ASN A 156 13.51 -19.79 5.78
CA ASN A 156 13.65 -19.49 4.35
C ASN A 156 14.65 -20.41 3.63
N THR A 157 15.54 -21.08 4.36
CA THR A 157 16.52 -22.02 3.77
C THR A 157 16.06 -23.47 3.87
N THR A 158 15.12 -23.79 4.75
CA THR A 158 14.56 -25.14 4.90
C THR A 158 13.67 -25.47 3.68
N PRO A 159 13.91 -26.59 2.98
CA PRO A 159 13.10 -27.00 1.85
C PRO A 159 11.64 -27.21 2.24
N LYS A 160 10.71 -26.70 1.43
CA LYS A 160 9.27 -26.91 1.65
C LYS A 160 8.95 -28.41 1.55
N GLY A 161 8.47 -29.02 2.65
CA GLY A 161 8.09 -30.43 2.73
C GLY A 161 9.08 -31.30 3.49
N SER A 162 10.19 -30.76 4.00
CA SER A 162 10.99 -31.45 5.03
C SER A 162 10.22 -31.41 6.35
N THR A 163 10.11 -32.55 7.02
CA THR A 163 9.71 -32.60 8.43
C THR A 163 10.67 -31.71 9.21
N PRO A 164 10.18 -30.88 10.14
CA PRO A 164 11.07 -30.08 10.99
C PRO A 164 12.01 -31.05 11.69
N SER A 165 13.29 -31.03 11.34
CA SER A 165 14.32 -31.64 12.13
C SER A 165 14.39 -30.88 13.46
N ASP A 166 14.76 -31.58 14.52
CA ASP A 166 14.90 -30.99 15.85
C ASP A 166 15.84 -29.77 15.73
N PRO A 167 15.37 -28.54 16.05
CA PRO A 167 16.16 -27.31 15.86
C PRO A 167 17.44 -27.26 16.69
N PHE A 168 17.71 -28.29 17.48
CA PHE A 168 18.90 -28.40 18.31
C PHE A 168 20.11 -28.99 17.58
N TRP A 169 19.93 -29.58 16.37
CA TRP A 169 20.96 -30.34 15.67
C TRP A 169 21.25 -29.86 14.22
N GLU A 170 20.74 -28.70 13.83
CA GLU A 170 21.13 -28.06 12.55
C GLU A 170 22.13 -26.92 12.70
#